data_a60eddf4b1871eeda0d85a7f3db205f2
#
_entry.id   a60eddf4b1871eeda0d85a7f3db205f2
#
_cell.length_a   1.000
_cell.length_b   1.000
_cell.length_c   1.000
_cell.angle_alpha   90.00
_cell.angle_beta   90.00
_cell.angle_gamma   90.00
#
_symmetry.space_group_name_H-M   'P 1'
#
loop_
_entity.id
_entity.type
_entity.pdbx_description
1 polymer ?
#
loop_
_entity_poly.entity_id
_entity_poly.type
_entity_poly.pdbx_seq_one_letter_code
_entity_poly.pdbx_strand_id
1 'polypeptide(L)'
;MFEQEICEHFLKRTPWDAVPKKFKKKTKISAGGWGGYNHNLQPPDGTPVLIYEERCLRSYAHWDMAWFTEDGKTVIVNGDASPSMRTTIQRDALFRAIRSLGIQHTTVPFSTLRAANLVVKNLRVLDIKPDFSLEHKRVIKGEVVTKVRHFLGECLLEDERHRAFLSGLDRNDDPQKRMYYLCRLPTLPFVKTVDEALESLRPDYVRVGTPRQGEWFFVPQPGLKLKSIGKYAIVSDMADGQWNDLRRLHSRRHVASSLALYSGGVYVKGTVTDAEHSMLRLGGVWHKVEGNRAIQGWRYEGKGGARVD
;
A
#
# COMPACT_ATOMS: atom_id res chain seq x y z
N MET A 1 -7.86 -21.23 -17.14
CA MET A 1 -7.70 -22.62 -16.66
C MET A 1 -6.23 -22.94 -16.39
N PHE A 2 -5.36 -22.93 -17.40
CA PHE A 2 -3.93 -23.28 -17.29
C PHE A 2 -3.15 -22.51 -16.17
N GLU A 3 -3.27 -21.18 -16.11
CA GLU A 3 -2.57 -20.37 -15.11
C GLU A 3 -3.04 -20.68 -13.69
N GLN A 4 -4.31 -20.94 -13.51
CA GLN A 4 -4.88 -21.28 -12.22
C GLN A 4 -4.36 -22.63 -11.70
N GLU A 5 -4.24 -23.63 -12.57
CA GLU A 5 -3.72 -24.95 -12.19
C GLU A 5 -2.26 -24.89 -11.73
N ILE A 6 -1.40 -24.07 -12.39
CA ILE A 6 -0.03 -23.83 -11.89
C ILE A 6 -0.04 -23.12 -10.53
N CYS A 7 -0.91 -22.12 -10.36
CA CYS A 7 -1.05 -21.45 -9.07
C CYS A 7 -1.51 -22.41 -7.98
N GLU A 8 -2.41 -23.33 -8.29
CA GLU A 8 -2.84 -24.38 -7.35
C GLU A 8 -1.71 -25.34 -7.00
N HIS A 9 -0.88 -25.76 -7.96
CA HIS A 9 0.31 -26.56 -7.69
C HIS A 9 1.30 -25.81 -6.78
N PHE A 10 1.54 -24.53 -7.05
CA PHE A 10 2.36 -23.68 -6.17
C PHE A 10 1.78 -23.61 -4.75
N LEU A 11 0.49 -23.33 -4.62
CA LEU A 11 -0.18 -23.19 -3.33
C LEU A 11 -0.23 -24.50 -2.54
N LYS A 12 -0.30 -25.64 -3.22
CA LYS A 12 -0.20 -26.99 -2.65
C LYS A 12 1.24 -27.42 -2.40
N ARG A 13 2.22 -26.59 -2.73
CA ARG A 13 3.65 -26.89 -2.64
C ARG A 13 4.07 -28.13 -3.41
N THR A 14 3.40 -28.42 -4.51
CA THR A 14 3.81 -29.51 -5.38
C THR A 14 5.21 -29.22 -5.93
N PRO A 15 6.20 -30.11 -5.81
CA PRO A 15 7.50 -29.90 -6.40
C PRO A 15 7.40 -29.60 -7.89
N TRP A 16 8.19 -28.62 -8.39
CA TRP A 16 8.08 -28.18 -9.78
C TRP A 16 8.24 -29.33 -10.78
N ASP A 17 9.12 -30.28 -10.49
CA ASP A 17 9.34 -31.44 -11.36
C ASP A 17 8.12 -32.36 -11.46
N ALA A 18 7.31 -32.42 -10.40
CA ALA A 18 6.08 -33.20 -10.37
C ALA A 18 4.92 -32.51 -11.10
N VAL A 19 5.03 -31.22 -11.44
CA VAL A 19 4.01 -30.51 -12.22
C VAL A 19 3.95 -31.08 -13.65
N PRO A 20 2.77 -31.49 -14.15
CA PRO A 20 2.62 -32.07 -15.49
C PRO A 20 3.16 -31.14 -16.59
N LYS A 21 3.90 -31.70 -17.57
CA LYS A 21 4.53 -30.91 -18.67
C LYS A 21 3.54 -30.04 -19.44
N LYS A 22 2.27 -30.48 -19.57
CA LYS A 22 1.22 -29.68 -20.22
C LYS A 22 0.99 -28.32 -19.61
N PHE A 23 1.36 -28.11 -18.32
CA PHE A 23 1.25 -26.83 -17.62
C PHE A 23 2.54 -25.99 -17.67
N LYS A 24 3.66 -26.56 -18.11
CA LYS A 24 4.97 -25.87 -18.18
C LYS A 24 5.13 -25.15 -19.54
N LYS A 25 4.22 -24.24 -19.87
CA LYS A 25 4.28 -23.47 -21.12
C LYS A 25 5.49 -22.55 -21.16
N LYS A 26 6.16 -22.50 -22.30
CA LYS A 26 7.26 -21.58 -22.60
C LYS A 26 6.77 -20.47 -23.52
N THR A 27 7.45 -19.32 -23.46
CA THR A 27 7.21 -18.24 -24.40
C THR A 27 7.58 -18.69 -25.81
N LYS A 28 6.75 -18.27 -26.78
CA LYS A 28 7.11 -18.28 -28.19
C LYS A 28 7.12 -16.82 -28.64
N ILE A 29 8.25 -16.35 -29.09
CA ILE A 29 8.34 -15.02 -29.71
C ILE A 29 7.71 -15.15 -31.09
N SER A 30 6.49 -14.64 -31.26
CA SER A 30 5.92 -14.47 -32.61
C SER A 30 6.61 -13.29 -33.30
N ALA A 31 6.94 -13.42 -34.59
CA ALA A 31 7.53 -12.36 -35.40
C ALA A 31 6.71 -11.05 -35.50
N GLY A 32 5.53 -11.01 -34.89
CA GLY A 32 4.59 -9.90 -34.89
C GLY A 32 4.63 -9.00 -33.63
N GLY A 33 5.72 -8.97 -32.91
CA GLY A 33 5.96 -7.99 -31.84
C GLY A 33 4.88 -7.89 -30.76
N TRP A 34 5.26 -7.80 -29.51
CA TRP A 34 4.38 -7.38 -28.41
C TRP A 34 4.04 -5.90 -28.62
N GLY A 35 2.94 -5.61 -29.31
CA GLY A 35 2.53 -4.25 -29.61
C GLY A 35 2.49 -3.38 -28.35
N GLY A 36 3.31 -2.34 -28.33
CA GLY A 36 3.21 -1.22 -27.40
C GLY A 36 3.96 -1.34 -26.07
N TYR A 37 4.71 -2.40 -25.79
CA TYR A 37 5.52 -2.52 -24.57
C TYR A 37 7.03 -2.39 -24.82
N ASN A 38 7.72 -1.82 -23.84
CA ASN A 38 9.16 -1.59 -23.85
C ASN A 38 9.92 -2.86 -24.27
N HIS A 39 10.54 -2.88 -25.42
CA HIS A 39 11.24 -4.02 -26.01
C HIS A 39 12.30 -4.63 -25.08
N ASN A 40 12.80 -3.84 -24.11
CA ASN A 40 13.80 -4.28 -23.12
C ASN A 40 13.24 -5.23 -22.04
N LEU A 41 11.93 -5.49 -22.01
CA LEU A 41 11.26 -6.34 -21.02
C LEU A 41 10.72 -7.64 -21.62
N GLN A 42 11.02 -7.94 -22.88
CA GLN A 42 10.62 -9.22 -23.49
C GLN A 42 11.45 -10.37 -22.90
N PRO A 43 10.81 -11.40 -22.33
CA PRO A 43 11.55 -12.57 -21.90
C PRO A 43 12.11 -13.30 -23.13
N PRO A 44 13.32 -13.88 -23.04
CA PRO A 44 13.88 -14.69 -24.11
C PRO A 44 12.93 -15.82 -24.55
N ASP A 45 13.01 -16.24 -25.80
CA ASP A 45 12.27 -17.41 -26.28
C ASP A 45 12.60 -18.64 -25.44
N GLY A 46 11.59 -19.44 -25.15
CA GLY A 46 11.74 -20.59 -24.27
C GLY A 46 11.62 -20.31 -22.78
N THR A 47 11.55 -19.04 -22.34
CA THR A 47 11.31 -18.70 -20.92
C THR A 47 9.95 -19.24 -20.46
N PRO A 48 9.85 -19.89 -19.28
CA PRO A 48 8.56 -20.30 -18.74
C PRO A 48 7.63 -19.10 -18.53
N VAL A 49 6.40 -19.20 -18.99
CA VAL A 49 5.37 -18.14 -18.86
C VAL A 49 4.98 -17.93 -17.40
N LEU A 50 4.95 -19.01 -16.63
CA LEU A 50 4.71 -19.02 -15.19
C LEU A 50 5.52 -20.17 -14.59
N ILE A 51 6.31 -19.88 -13.57
CA ILE A 51 7.16 -20.84 -12.88
C ILE A 51 7.14 -20.56 -11.38
N TYR A 52 7.37 -21.58 -10.58
CA TYR A 52 7.71 -21.38 -9.18
C TYR A 52 8.93 -22.21 -8.79
N GLU A 53 9.71 -21.62 -7.92
CA GLU A 53 10.88 -22.23 -7.30
C GLU A 53 10.82 -22.02 -5.81
N GLU A 54 11.08 -23.06 -5.02
CA GLU A 54 10.98 -23.04 -3.57
C GLU A 54 9.64 -22.43 -3.11
N ARG A 55 9.69 -21.19 -2.58
CA ARG A 55 8.55 -20.45 -2.01
C ARG A 55 8.09 -19.30 -2.89
N CYS A 56 8.65 -19.13 -4.10
CA CYS A 56 8.36 -17.98 -4.98
C CYS A 56 7.67 -18.40 -6.27
N LEU A 57 6.55 -17.77 -6.58
CA LEU A 57 5.87 -17.84 -7.88
C LEU A 57 6.27 -16.64 -8.73
N ARG A 58 6.74 -16.89 -9.95
CA ARG A 58 7.22 -15.86 -10.89
C ARG A 58 6.49 -15.86 -12.22
N SER A 59 6.23 -14.67 -12.74
CA SER A 59 5.82 -14.44 -14.12
C SER A 59 7.06 -14.27 -14.99
N TYR A 60 7.14 -15.03 -16.09
CA TYR A 60 8.28 -15.01 -17.02
C TYR A 60 9.65 -15.17 -16.37
N ALA A 61 9.71 -15.92 -15.28
CA ALA A 61 10.93 -16.23 -14.52
C ALA A 61 11.67 -15.02 -13.89
N HIS A 62 11.18 -13.81 -14.03
CA HIS A 62 11.86 -12.60 -13.49
C HIS A 62 10.97 -11.67 -12.68
N TRP A 63 9.65 -11.77 -12.76
CA TRP A 63 8.75 -10.93 -11.97
C TRP A 63 8.12 -11.73 -10.84
N ASP A 64 8.56 -11.48 -9.63
CA ASP A 64 8.03 -12.13 -8.44
C ASP A 64 6.57 -11.74 -8.21
N MET A 65 5.68 -12.71 -8.30
CA MET A 65 4.24 -12.55 -8.11
C MET A 65 3.82 -12.78 -6.68
N ALA A 66 4.40 -13.77 -6.04
CA ALA A 66 4.05 -14.17 -4.68
C ALA A 66 5.17 -14.96 -4.01
N TRP A 67 5.22 -14.86 -2.69
CA TRP A 67 6.13 -15.62 -1.84
C TRP A 67 5.35 -16.25 -0.68
N PHE A 68 5.65 -17.52 -0.36
CA PHE A 68 5.27 -18.05 0.93
C PHE A 68 6.14 -17.47 2.03
N THR A 69 5.53 -17.16 3.19
CA THR A 69 6.25 -16.84 4.42
C THR A 69 7.16 -18.00 4.85
N GLU A 70 8.10 -17.74 5.73
CA GLU A 70 9.05 -18.75 6.19
C GLU A 70 8.36 -19.95 6.84
N ASP A 71 7.34 -19.70 7.65
CA ASP A 71 6.51 -20.74 8.27
C ASP A 71 5.57 -21.46 7.28
N GLY A 72 5.48 -20.92 6.05
CA GLY A 72 4.67 -21.45 4.96
C GLY A 72 3.17 -21.40 5.15
N LYS A 73 2.67 -20.60 6.08
CA LYS A 73 1.23 -20.50 6.35
C LYS A 73 0.55 -19.43 5.50
N THR A 74 1.28 -18.37 5.17
CA THR A 74 0.74 -17.20 4.49
C THR A 74 1.44 -16.97 3.16
N VAL A 75 0.69 -16.51 2.16
CA VAL A 75 1.23 -16.06 0.87
C VAL A 75 1.24 -14.55 0.83
N ILE A 76 2.40 -13.94 0.60
CA ILE A 76 2.54 -12.50 0.33
C ILE A 76 2.48 -12.32 -1.19
N VAL A 77 1.42 -11.68 -1.68
CA VAL A 77 1.21 -11.40 -3.10
C VAL A 77 1.78 -10.02 -3.43
N ASN A 78 2.46 -9.91 -4.56
CA ASN A 78 3.02 -8.64 -5.03
C ASN A 78 1.91 -7.66 -5.44
N GLY A 79 1.82 -6.53 -4.75
CA GLY A 79 0.88 -5.44 -4.99
C GLY A 79 1.30 -4.44 -6.06
N ASP A 80 2.53 -4.53 -6.58
CA ASP A 80 3.01 -3.65 -7.64
C ASP A 80 2.13 -3.74 -8.90
N ALA A 81 2.12 -2.69 -9.71
CA ALA A 81 1.46 -2.73 -11.00
C ALA A 81 2.05 -3.85 -11.86
N SER A 82 1.20 -4.65 -12.46
CA SER A 82 1.63 -5.72 -13.35
C SER A 82 2.35 -5.14 -14.59
N PRO A 83 3.51 -5.68 -14.96
CA PRO A 83 4.28 -5.19 -16.10
C PRO A 83 3.57 -5.45 -17.45
N SER A 84 2.61 -6.35 -17.48
CA SER A 84 1.88 -6.70 -18.72
C SER A 84 0.45 -7.16 -18.43
N MET A 85 -0.41 -7.12 -19.47
CA MET A 85 -1.75 -7.70 -19.42
C MET A 85 -1.71 -9.19 -19.02
N ARG A 86 -0.73 -9.93 -19.53
CA ARG A 86 -0.58 -11.36 -19.23
C ARG A 86 -0.28 -11.60 -17.76
N THR A 87 0.61 -10.80 -17.17
CA THR A 87 0.92 -10.86 -15.75
C THR A 87 -0.31 -10.53 -14.88
N THR A 88 -1.16 -9.60 -15.34
CA THR A 88 -2.45 -9.33 -14.68
C THR A 88 -3.35 -10.57 -14.68
N ILE A 89 -3.50 -11.26 -15.82
CA ILE A 89 -4.28 -12.49 -15.93
C ILE A 89 -3.73 -13.58 -14.99
N GLN A 90 -2.42 -13.71 -14.90
CA GLN A 90 -1.76 -14.68 -14.02
C GLN A 90 -2.00 -14.35 -12.54
N ARG A 91 -1.93 -13.08 -12.16
CA ARG A 91 -2.24 -12.63 -10.79
C ARG A 91 -3.71 -12.87 -10.42
N ASP A 92 -4.63 -12.63 -11.35
CA ASP A 92 -6.04 -12.93 -11.14
C ASP A 92 -6.27 -14.46 -11.00
N ALA A 93 -5.53 -15.27 -11.74
CA ALA A 93 -5.55 -16.72 -11.59
C ALA A 93 -5.03 -17.17 -10.22
N LEU A 94 -3.96 -16.53 -9.72
CA LEU A 94 -3.45 -16.77 -8.37
C LEU A 94 -4.49 -16.44 -7.29
N PHE A 95 -5.16 -15.29 -7.37
CA PHE A 95 -6.21 -14.93 -6.42
C PHE A 95 -7.41 -15.88 -6.47
N ARG A 96 -7.78 -16.39 -7.66
CA ARG A 96 -8.81 -17.44 -7.75
C ARG A 96 -8.37 -18.73 -7.06
N ALA A 97 -7.15 -19.17 -7.28
CA ALA A 97 -6.60 -20.37 -6.64
C ALA A 97 -6.50 -20.20 -5.10
N ILE A 98 -6.03 -19.06 -4.62
CA ILE A 98 -5.98 -18.71 -3.18
C ILE A 98 -7.38 -18.84 -2.56
N ARG A 99 -8.40 -18.24 -3.18
CA ARG A 99 -9.79 -18.32 -2.68
C ARG A 99 -10.33 -19.74 -2.71
N SER A 100 -10.08 -20.47 -3.79
CA SER A 100 -10.59 -21.86 -3.93
C SER A 100 -9.98 -22.82 -2.91
N LEU A 101 -8.76 -22.58 -2.48
CA LEU A 101 -8.02 -23.42 -1.53
C LEU A 101 -8.08 -22.90 -0.09
N GLY A 102 -8.68 -21.72 0.16
CA GLY A 102 -8.75 -21.11 1.50
C GLY A 102 -7.38 -20.73 2.08
N ILE A 103 -6.40 -20.38 1.23
CA ILE A 103 -5.05 -20.04 1.66
C ILE A 103 -5.03 -18.63 2.24
N GLN A 104 -4.43 -18.47 3.42
CA GLN A 104 -4.21 -17.16 4.02
C GLN A 104 -3.23 -16.34 3.16
N HIS A 105 -3.58 -15.10 2.87
CA HIS A 105 -2.73 -14.24 2.07
C HIS A 105 -2.84 -12.78 2.48
N THR A 106 -1.82 -12.02 2.11
CA THR A 106 -1.82 -10.56 2.13
C THR A 106 -1.19 -10.02 0.85
N THR A 107 -1.42 -8.75 0.55
CA THR A 107 -0.84 -8.09 -0.62
C THR A 107 -0.01 -6.89 -0.18
N VAL A 108 1.25 -6.88 -0.60
CA VAL A 108 2.19 -5.80 -0.32
C VAL A 108 2.94 -5.46 -1.60
N PRO A 109 3.07 -4.19 -1.98
CA PRO A 109 3.92 -3.81 -3.11
C PRO A 109 5.38 -4.17 -2.82
N PHE A 110 5.98 -5.03 -3.64
CA PHE A 110 7.39 -5.44 -3.43
C PHE A 110 8.36 -4.30 -3.67
N SER A 111 7.97 -3.28 -4.43
CA SER A 111 8.74 -2.04 -4.57
C SER A 111 8.89 -1.29 -3.24
N THR A 112 7.84 -1.23 -2.40
CA THR A 112 7.93 -0.61 -1.07
C THR A 112 8.84 -1.41 -0.14
N LEU A 113 8.77 -2.74 -0.20
CA LEU A 113 9.66 -3.61 0.58
C LEU A 113 11.13 -3.39 0.16
N ARG A 114 11.42 -3.34 -1.14
CA ARG A 114 12.78 -3.04 -1.64
C ARG A 114 13.27 -1.67 -1.20
N ALA A 115 12.41 -0.63 -1.28
CA ALA A 115 12.77 0.72 -0.82
C ALA A 115 13.06 0.76 0.68
N ALA A 116 12.41 -0.10 1.46
CA ALA A 116 12.66 -0.27 2.89
C ALA A 116 13.85 -1.22 3.20
N ASN A 117 14.57 -1.71 2.20
CA ASN A 117 15.60 -2.72 2.32
C ASN A 117 15.10 -4.01 3.02
N LEU A 118 13.87 -4.41 2.70
CA LEU A 118 13.26 -5.63 3.20
C LEU A 118 13.28 -6.71 2.12
N VAL A 119 13.62 -7.92 2.53
CA VAL A 119 13.63 -9.09 1.65
C VAL A 119 12.41 -9.95 1.92
N VAL A 120 11.52 -10.08 0.94
CA VAL A 120 10.21 -10.75 1.10
C VAL A 120 10.34 -12.15 1.72
N LYS A 121 11.33 -12.94 1.28
CA LYS A 121 11.54 -14.31 1.76
C LYS A 121 11.87 -14.41 3.25
N ASN A 122 12.32 -13.32 3.87
CA ASN A 122 12.72 -13.25 5.29
C ASN A 122 11.63 -12.60 6.16
N LEU A 123 10.50 -12.24 5.57
CA LEU A 123 9.40 -11.64 6.31
C LEU A 123 8.52 -12.69 6.97
N ARG A 124 8.08 -12.39 8.17
CA ARG A 124 6.99 -13.07 8.87
C ARG A 124 5.75 -12.19 8.83
N VAL A 125 4.61 -12.78 8.64
CA VAL A 125 3.32 -12.10 8.78
C VAL A 125 2.80 -12.42 10.18
N LEU A 126 2.67 -11.40 11.00
CA LEU A 126 2.20 -11.56 12.39
C LEU A 126 0.68 -11.51 12.46
N ASP A 127 0.07 -10.63 11.69
CA ASP A 127 -1.38 -10.47 11.65
C ASP A 127 -1.85 -9.89 10.31
N ILE A 128 -3.09 -10.20 9.94
CA ILE A 128 -3.73 -9.70 8.72
C ILE A 128 -5.16 -9.29 9.05
N LYS A 129 -5.52 -8.06 8.76
CA LYS A 129 -6.92 -7.67 8.65
C LYS A 129 -7.47 -8.12 7.31
N PRO A 130 -8.72 -8.63 7.28
CA PRO A 130 -9.33 -9.09 6.06
C PRO A 130 -9.50 -7.96 5.06
N ASP A 131 -9.51 -8.33 3.78
CA ASP A 131 -9.91 -7.47 2.69
C ASP A 131 -11.30 -6.90 2.95
N PHE A 132 -11.53 -5.67 2.51
CA PHE A 132 -12.83 -5.02 2.62
C PHE A 132 -13.31 -4.54 1.26
N SER A 133 -14.62 -4.31 1.16
CA SER A 133 -15.26 -3.84 -0.06
C SER A 133 -15.98 -2.52 0.18
N LEU A 134 -15.80 -1.57 -0.73
CA LEU A 134 -16.56 -0.33 -0.72
C LEU A 134 -17.45 -0.24 -1.96
N GLU A 135 -18.70 0.13 -1.74
CA GLU A 135 -19.60 0.46 -2.82
C GLU A 135 -19.33 1.89 -3.32
N HIS A 136 -19.16 2.00 -4.61
CA HIS A 136 -18.96 3.28 -5.26
C HIS A 136 -20.04 3.51 -6.33
N LYS A 137 -20.87 4.54 -6.15
CA LYS A 137 -21.90 4.90 -7.12
C LYS A 137 -21.33 5.86 -8.16
N ARG A 138 -21.47 5.50 -9.44
CA ARG A 138 -21.11 6.36 -10.56
C ARG A 138 -22.33 6.58 -11.45
N VAL A 139 -22.47 7.79 -11.94
CA VAL A 139 -23.45 8.07 -13.01
C VAL A 139 -22.77 7.78 -14.35
N ILE A 140 -23.27 6.78 -15.08
CA ILE A 140 -22.80 6.41 -16.42
C ILE A 140 -24.01 6.55 -17.36
N LYS A 141 -23.93 7.43 -18.32
CA LYS A 141 -25.02 7.73 -19.29
C LYS A 141 -26.36 8.06 -18.63
N GLY A 142 -26.36 8.78 -17.50
CA GLY A 142 -27.55 9.16 -16.75
C GLY A 142 -28.07 8.11 -15.76
N GLU A 143 -27.53 6.89 -15.76
CA GLU A 143 -27.89 5.84 -14.81
C GLU A 143 -26.92 5.75 -13.65
N VAL A 144 -27.43 5.51 -12.44
CA VAL A 144 -26.60 5.28 -11.26
C VAL A 144 -26.15 3.82 -11.24
N VAL A 145 -24.87 3.59 -11.57
CA VAL A 145 -24.26 2.25 -11.53
C VAL A 145 -23.47 2.10 -10.24
N THR A 146 -23.84 1.12 -9.42
CA THR A 146 -23.08 0.76 -8.23
C THR A 146 -21.95 -0.19 -8.63
N LYS A 147 -20.70 0.20 -8.37
CA LYS A 147 -19.54 -0.65 -8.53
C LYS A 147 -18.98 -1.01 -7.16
N VAL A 148 -18.80 -2.29 -6.91
CA VAL A 148 -18.09 -2.77 -5.72
C VAL A 148 -16.61 -2.78 -6.02
N ARG A 149 -15.81 -2.15 -5.17
CA ARG A 149 -14.35 -2.24 -5.20
C ARG A 149 -13.86 -3.02 -4.00
N HIS A 150 -13.04 -4.00 -4.28
CA HIS A 150 -12.34 -4.78 -3.25
C HIS A 150 -11.01 -4.13 -2.94
N PHE A 151 -10.75 -3.93 -1.67
CA PHE A 151 -9.51 -3.41 -1.13
C PHE A 151 -8.86 -4.47 -0.27
N LEU A 152 -7.55 -4.49 -0.34
CA LEU A 152 -6.74 -5.37 0.49
C LEU A 152 -6.66 -4.81 1.91
N GLY A 153 -6.74 -5.69 2.88
CA GLY A 153 -6.63 -5.33 4.28
C GLY A 153 -5.20 -4.92 4.68
N GLU A 154 -5.07 -4.43 5.90
CA GLU A 154 -3.76 -4.15 6.47
C GLU A 154 -3.09 -5.44 6.93
N CYS A 155 -1.75 -5.48 6.90
CA CYS A 155 -0.97 -6.55 7.49
C CYS A 155 0.20 -6.04 8.33
N LEU A 156 0.48 -6.77 9.39
CA LEU A 156 1.63 -6.56 10.26
C LEU A 156 2.74 -7.53 9.87
N LEU A 157 3.89 -6.99 9.53
CA LEU A 157 5.07 -7.72 9.09
C LEU A 157 6.20 -7.59 10.12
N GLU A 158 7.00 -8.63 10.23
CA GLU A 158 8.24 -8.63 11.03
C GLU A 158 9.40 -9.08 10.15
N ASP A 159 10.53 -8.41 10.25
CA ASP A 159 11.77 -8.82 9.57
C ASP A 159 12.65 -9.69 10.48
N GLU A 160 13.76 -10.19 9.94
CA GLU A 160 14.75 -11.03 10.64
C GLU A 160 15.43 -10.33 11.84
N ARG A 161 15.33 -9.00 11.94
CA ARG A 161 15.83 -8.19 13.05
C ARG A 161 14.73 -7.86 14.07
N HIS A 162 13.60 -8.53 13.99
CA HIS A 162 12.41 -8.30 14.83
C HIS A 162 11.88 -6.85 14.76
N ARG A 163 12.08 -6.17 13.62
CA ARG A 163 11.48 -4.86 13.38
C ARG A 163 10.08 -5.07 12.80
N ALA A 164 9.12 -4.36 13.37
CA ALA A 164 7.73 -4.43 12.93
C ALA A 164 7.42 -3.37 11.87
N PHE A 165 6.64 -3.76 10.87
CA PHE A 165 6.18 -2.92 9.77
C PHE A 165 4.68 -3.12 9.56
N LEU A 166 3.96 -2.02 9.41
CA LEU A 166 2.56 -2.05 9.04
C LEU A 166 2.44 -1.69 7.55
N SER A 167 1.76 -2.54 6.79
CA SER A 167 1.46 -2.30 5.38
C SER A 167 -0.03 -2.41 5.12
N GLY A 168 -0.56 -1.58 4.24
CA GLY A 168 -1.96 -1.63 3.86
C GLY A 168 -2.36 -0.54 2.90
N LEU A 169 -3.66 -0.39 2.74
CA LEU A 169 -4.29 0.70 2.03
C LEU A 169 -4.98 1.61 3.04
N ASP A 170 -4.66 2.91 3.06
CA ASP A 170 -5.35 3.83 3.97
C ASP A 170 -6.84 3.90 3.59
N ARG A 171 -7.72 3.60 4.56
CA ARG A 171 -9.19 3.61 4.36
C ARG A 171 -9.73 5.01 4.11
N ASN A 172 -8.96 6.05 4.46
CA ASN A 172 -9.30 7.45 4.23
C ASN A 172 -8.81 7.93 2.86
N ASP A 173 -8.09 7.09 2.11
CA ASP A 173 -7.61 7.43 0.78
C ASP A 173 -8.76 7.51 -0.23
N ASP A 174 -8.55 8.28 -1.29
CA ASP A 174 -9.44 8.26 -2.45
C ASP A 174 -9.48 6.83 -3.01
N PRO A 175 -10.67 6.16 -2.98
CA PRO A 175 -10.80 4.78 -3.47
C PRO A 175 -10.35 4.59 -4.92
N GLN A 176 -10.15 5.68 -5.67
CA GLN A 176 -9.70 5.63 -7.06
C GLN A 176 -8.17 5.49 -7.17
N LYS A 177 -7.41 5.85 -6.13
CA LYS A 177 -5.96 5.99 -6.22
C LYS A 177 -5.16 4.79 -5.74
N ARG A 178 -5.73 3.89 -4.95
CA ARG A 178 -5.09 2.65 -4.47
C ARG A 178 -3.65 2.88 -3.98
N MET A 179 -3.49 3.77 -3.02
CA MET A 179 -2.18 4.07 -2.45
C MET A 179 -1.86 3.07 -1.34
N TYR A 180 -0.87 2.23 -1.58
CA TYR A 180 -0.33 1.36 -0.52
C TYR A 180 0.71 2.12 0.27
N TYR A 181 0.68 1.95 1.58
CA TYR A 181 1.72 2.40 2.47
C TYR A 181 2.46 1.23 3.10
N LEU A 182 3.69 1.48 3.49
CA LEU A 182 4.47 0.66 4.39
C LEU A 182 5.08 1.61 5.40
N CYS A 183 4.94 1.36 6.70
CA CYS A 183 5.59 2.15 7.71
C CYS A 183 6.28 1.27 8.75
N ARG A 184 7.47 1.70 9.18
CA ARG A 184 8.19 1.08 10.29
C ARG A 184 7.60 1.59 11.59
N LEU A 185 7.18 0.66 12.44
CA LEU A 185 6.62 0.98 13.74
C LEU A 185 7.72 1.43 14.73
N PRO A 186 7.36 2.28 15.72
CA PRO A 186 8.25 2.56 16.83
C PRO A 186 8.62 1.24 17.54
N THR A 187 9.82 1.19 18.11
CA THR A 187 10.29 0.04 18.88
C THR A 187 9.51 -0.02 20.18
N LEU A 188 8.33 -0.64 20.13
CA LEU A 188 7.51 -0.92 21.29
C LEU A 188 7.55 -2.43 21.57
N PRO A 189 7.55 -2.85 22.84
CA PRO A 189 7.50 -4.27 23.13
C PRO A 189 6.20 -4.86 22.60
N PHE A 190 6.31 -5.82 21.68
CA PHE A 190 5.29 -6.81 21.37
C PHE A 190 3.98 -6.34 20.71
N VAL A 191 4.08 -5.56 19.62
CA VAL A 191 2.95 -5.39 18.70
C VAL A 191 2.70 -6.72 17.99
N LYS A 192 1.53 -7.33 18.20
CA LYS A 192 1.17 -8.64 17.64
C LYS A 192 0.03 -8.58 16.64
N THR A 193 -0.76 -7.52 16.69
CA THR A 193 -1.93 -7.34 15.84
C THR A 193 -1.87 -6.04 15.05
N VAL A 194 -2.60 -5.99 13.95
CA VAL A 194 -2.75 -4.77 13.14
C VAL A 194 -3.38 -3.65 13.96
N ASP A 195 -4.32 -3.95 14.86
CA ASP A 195 -4.94 -2.94 15.72
C ASP A 195 -3.95 -2.33 16.71
N GLU A 196 -3.13 -3.15 17.35
CA GLU A 196 -2.04 -2.67 18.21
C GLU A 196 -1.01 -1.85 17.41
N ALA A 197 -0.71 -2.26 16.17
CA ALA A 197 0.17 -1.53 15.27
C ALA A 197 -0.37 -0.13 14.95
N LEU A 198 -1.64 -0.02 14.57
CA LEU A 198 -2.31 1.24 14.31
C LEU A 198 -2.36 2.14 15.55
N GLU A 199 -2.62 1.55 16.71
CA GLU A 199 -2.62 2.27 17.98
C GLU A 199 -1.21 2.79 18.33
N SER A 200 -0.17 2.01 18.09
CA SER A 200 1.22 2.40 18.35
C SER A 200 1.68 3.61 17.52
N LEU A 201 1.05 3.84 16.37
CA LEU A 201 1.32 5.02 15.53
C LEU A 201 0.68 6.29 16.07
N ARG A 202 -0.32 6.18 16.94
CA ARG A 202 -1.00 7.33 17.52
C ARG A 202 -0.20 7.85 18.71
N PRO A 203 0.11 9.17 18.78
CA PRO A 203 0.72 9.75 19.98
C PRO A 203 -0.16 9.55 21.23
N ASP A 204 0.45 9.29 22.39
CA ASP A 204 -0.27 8.90 23.63
C ASP A 204 -1.31 9.94 24.08
N TYR A 205 -1.03 11.22 23.83
CA TYR A 205 -1.93 12.34 24.17
C TYR A 205 -3.03 12.59 23.11
N VAL A 206 -3.01 11.87 21.99
CA VAL A 206 -4.03 11.97 20.93
C VAL A 206 -5.12 10.95 21.22
N ARG A 207 -6.35 11.40 21.40
CA ARG A 207 -7.49 10.53 21.74
C ARG A 207 -7.91 9.67 20.56
N VAL A 208 -8.46 8.49 20.85
CA VAL A 208 -9.15 7.64 19.87
C VAL A 208 -10.28 8.44 19.21
N GLY A 209 -10.43 8.31 17.88
CA GLY A 209 -11.43 9.05 17.11
C GLY A 209 -11.02 10.48 16.72
N THR A 210 -9.81 10.92 17.07
CA THR A 210 -9.27 12.18 16.55
C THR A 210 -9.21 12.12 15.02
N PRO A 211 -9.71 13.15 14.31
CA PRO A 211 -9.61 13.22 12.85
C PRO A 211 -8.18 13.01 12.36
N ARG A 212 -8.04 12.20 11.33
CA ARG A 212 -6.74 11.88 10.73
C ARG A 212 -6.80 11.92 9.21
N GLN A 213 -5.72 12.34 8.58
CA GLN A 213 -5.50 12.21 7.14
C GLN A 213 -4.02 11.91 6.88
N GLY A 214 -3.74 10.75 6.29
CA GLY A 214 -2.38 10.26 6.14
C GLY A 214 -1.65 10.13 7.49
N GLU A 215 -0.46 10.71 7.58
CA GLU A 215 0.39 10.73 8.77
C GLU A 215 -0.05 11.74 9.85
N TRP A 216 -1.04 12.61 9.56
CA TRP A 216 -1.41 13.72 10.43
C TRP A 216 -2.68 13.45 11.23
N PHE A 217 -2.60 13.72 12.54
CA PHE A 217 -3.74 13.82 13.44
C PHE A 217 -4.11 15.29 13.67
N PHE A 218 -5.40 15.58 13.74
CA PHE A 218 -5.94 16.92 13.92
C PHE A 218 -6.65 17.01 15.27
N VAL A 219 -5.90 17.46 16.30
CA VAL A 219 -6.37 17.49 17.68
C VAL A 219 -7.17 18.77 17.93
N PRO A 220 -8.49 18.69 18.19
CA PRO A 220 -9.32 19.88 18.36
C PRO A 220 -8.89 20.70 19.57
N GLN A 221 -8.87 22.02 19.39
CA GLN A 221 -8.52 23.02 20.41
C GLN A 221 -9.70 23.98 20.60
N PRO A 222 -10.77 23.57 21.29
CA PRO A 222 -11.93 24.41 21.50
C PRO A 222 -11.55 25.66 22.30
N GLY A 223 -12.08 26.79 21.89
CA GLY A 223 -11.79 28.08 22.52
C GLY A 223 -10.53 28.80 22.06
N LEU A 224 -9.63 28.14 21.35
CA LEU A 224 -8.44 28.78 20.81
C LEU A 224 -8.81 29.76 19.69
N LYS A 225 -8.32 31.01 19.80
CA LYS A 225 -8.53 32.09 18.81
C LYS A 225 -7.20 32.49 18.21
N LEU A 226 -6.93 32.05 16.97
CA LEU A 226 -5.69 32.36 16.25
C LEU A 226 -5.98 33.18 15.00
N LYS A 227 -5.02 34.02 14.60
CA LYS A 227 -5.04 34.71 13.32
C LYS A 227 -4.51 33.74 12.25
N SER A 228 -5.34 33.50 11.24
CA SER A 228 -4.93 32.70 10.09
C SER A 228 -3.90 33.43 9.25
N ILE A 229 -2.87 32.72 8.80
CA ILE A 229 -1.91 33.20 7.80
C ILE A 229 -2.34 32.84 6.37
N GLY A 230 -3.49 32.17 6.21
CA GLY A 230 -4.08 31.82 4.92
C GLY A 230 -4.09 30.32 4.64
N LYS A 231 -4.13 29.99 3.35
CA LYS A 231 -4.12 28.61 2.84
C LYS A 231 -2.67 28.17 2.62
N TYR A 232 -2.24 27.13 3.36
CA TYR A 232 -0.86 26.65 3.31
C TYR A 232 -0.77 25.12 3.38
N ALA A 233 0.35 24.60 2.85
CA ALA A 233 0.72 23.20 3.03
C ALA A 233 1.16 22.93 4.48
N ILE A 234 0.79 21.75 4.98
CA ILE A 234 1.27 21.20 6.24
C ILE A 234 2.57 20.44 5.94
N VAL A 235 3.64 20.73 6.68
CA VAL A 235 4.93 20.04 6.55
C VAL A 235 5.48 19.70 7.93
N SER A 236 6.22 18.58 8.03
CA SER A 236 6.79 18.09 9.28
C SER A 236 7.71 19.11 9.97
N ASP A 237 8.44 19.90 9.20
CA ASP A 237 9.50 20.78 9.69
C ASP A 237 9.04 22.22 9.94
N MET A 238 7.72 22.44 9.99
CA MET A 238 7.18 23.80 10.23
C MET A 238 7.56 24.38 11.59
N ALA A 239 7.99 23.57 12.55
CA ALA A 239 8.41 24.02 13.87
C ALA A 239 9.72 24.83 13.84
N ASP A 240 10.58 24.61 12.84
CA ASP A 240 11.94 25.19 12.80
C ASP A 240 12.05 26.52 12.06
N GLY A 241 10.95 27.17 11.72
CA GLY A 241 10.93 28.56 11.20
C GLY A 241 11.40 28.71 9.75
N GLN A 242 11.64 27.66 8.99
CA GLN A 242 12.05 27.73 7.58
C GLN A 242 10.85 27.91 6.62
N TRP A 243 10.24 29.08 6.69
CA TRP A 243 8.97 29.41 5.99
C TRP A 243 9.09 29.71 4.50
N ASN A 244 10.27 30.07 4.02
CA ASN A 244 10.44 30.69 2.70
C ASN A 244 10.28 29.72 1.52
N ASP A 245 10.37 28.40 1.76
CA ASP A 245 10.25 27.38 0.70
C ASP A 245 8.86 26.78 0.54
N LEU A 246 7.93 27.06 1.42
CA LEU A 246 6.58 26.45 1.42
C LEU A 246 5.74 26.79 0.18
N ARG A 247 6.02 27.90 -0.50
CA ARG A 247 5.31 28.30 -1.73
C ARG A 247 5.61 27.41 -2.93
N ARG A 248 6.73 26.69 -2.93
CA ARG A 248 7.18 25.84 -4.06
C ARG A 248 6.72 24.40 -3.97
N LEU A 249 6.14 23.98 -2.85
CA LEU A 249 5.84 22.57 -2.54
C LEU A 249 4.36 22.19 -2.76
N HIS A 250 3.60 23.00 -3.47
CA HIS A 250 2.14 22.91 -3.56
C HIS A 250 1.55 21.67 -4.28
N SER A 251 2.33 20.83 -4.92
CA SER A 251 1.75 19.83 -5.82
C SER A 251 1.45 18.45 -5.21
N ARG A 252 1.87 18.15 -3.96
CA ARG A 252 1.73 16.79 -3.40
C ARG A 252 1.63 16.72 -1.87
N ARG A 253 1.15 17.76 -1.16
CA ARG A 253 1.10 17.79 0.30
C ARG A 253 -0.28 18.18 0.82
N HIS A 254 -0.57 17.77 2.05
CA HIS A 254 -1.76 18.18 2.76
C HIS A 254 -1.85 19.70 2.83
N VAL A 255 -2.91 20.30 2.32
CA VAL A 255 -3.12 21.74 2.26
C VAL A 255 -4.32 22.10 3.11
N ALA A 256 -4.09 22.90 4.15
CA ALA A 256 -5.15 23.46 4.99
C ALA A 256 -5.74 24.74 4.39
N SER A 257 -7.05 24.89 4.42
CA SER A 257 -7.73 26.13 3.99
C SER A 257 -7.43 27.32 4.90
N SER A 258 -7.14 27.07 6.16
CA SER A 258 -6.66 28.07 7.13
C SER A 258 -5.61 27.44 8.01
N LEU A 259 -4.44 28.06 8.08
CA LEU A 259 -3.32 27.63 8.90
C LEU A 259 -2.89 28.78 9.83
N ALA A 260 -2.45 28.45 11.02
CA ALA A 260 -1.83 29.36 11.97
C ALA A 260 -0.66 28.68 12.67
N LEU A 261 0.29 29.47 13.12
CA LEU A 261 1.35 29.00 14.01
C LEU A 261 1.17 29.67 15.36
N TYR A 262 1.35 28.88 16.38
CA TYR A 262 1.25 29.37 17.73
C TYR A 262 2.06 28.49 18.67
N SER A 263 2.88 29.09 19.53
CA SER A 263 3.66 28.39 20.54
C SER A 263 4.43 27.17 20.02
N GLY A 264 5.13 27.33 18.90
CA GLY A 264 5.90 26.23 18.28
C GLY A 264 5.08 25.13 17.60
N GLY A 265 3.75 25.28 17.53
CA GLY A 265 2.87 24.30 16.90
C GLY A 265 2.17 24.82 15.66
N VAL A 266 1.76 23.88 14.79
CA VAL A 266 0.95 24.12 13.60
C VAL A 266 -0.51 23.89 13.94
N TYR A 267 -1.37 24.83 13.57
CA TYR A 267 -2.81 24.75 13.78
C TYR A 267 -3.55 24.97 12.46
N VAL A 268 -4.59 24.20 12.26
CA VAL A 268 -5.42 24.28 11.05
C VAL A 268 -6.89 24.30 11.39
N LYS A 269 -7.71 24.88 10.50
CA LYS A 269 -9.18 24.81 10.55
C LYS A 269 -9.77 24.84 9.15
N GLY A 270 -11.06 24.50 9.04
CA GLY A 270 -11.80 24.47 7.78
C GLY A 270 -11.65 23.13 7.09
N THR A 271 -10.94 23.09 5.98
CA THR A 271 -10.71 21.85 5.22
C THR A 271 -9.22 21.56 5.06
N VAL A 272 -8.88 20.28 5.06
CA VAL A 272 -7.57 19.79 4.65
C VAL A 272 -7.75 18.95 3.40
N THR A 273 -6.98 19.29 2.37
CA THR A 273 -7.01 18.61 1.07
C THR A 273 -5.63 18.08 0.73
N ASP A 274 -5.61 16.92 0.13
CA ASP A 274 -4.41 16.30 -0.40
C ASP A 274 -4.72 15.67 -1.76
N ALA A 275 -3.70 15.46 -2.58
CA ALA A 275 -3.86 14.86 -3.89
C ALA A 275 -4.26 13.36 -3.81
N GLU A 276 -4.02 12.70 -2.70
CA GLU A 276 -4.12 11.25 -2.52
C GLU A 276 -5.25 10.86 -1.59
N HIS A 277 -5.59 11.72 -0.64
CA HIS A 277 -6.63 11.47 0.36
C HIS A 277 -7.95 12.17 0.04
N SER A 278 -9.02 11.64 0.59
CA SER A 278 -10.31 12.32 0.58
C SER A 278 -10.25 13.60 1.41
N MET A 279 -10.94 14.66 0.95
CA MET A 279 -10.97 15.94 1.66
C MET A 279 -11.49 15.76 3.08
N LEU A 280 -10.71 16.20 4.07
CA LEU A 280 -11.08 16.21 5.49
C LEU A 280 -11.73 17.56 5.86
N ARG A 281 -12.87 17.52 6.52
CA ARG A 281 -13.62 18.70 7.00
C ARG A 281 -13.49 18.82 8.51
N LEU A 282 -12.74 19.83 8.99
CA LEU A 282 -12.49 20.09 10.41
C LEU A 282 -13.45 21.15 11.00
N GLY A 283 -14.19 21.86 10.15
CA GLY A 283 -15.08 22.93 10.58
C GLY A 283 -14.37 24.20 11.07
N GLY A 284 -15.03 24.97 11.94
CA GLY A 284 -14.57 26.29 12.40
C GLY A 284 -13.62 26.26 13.62
N VAL A 285 -13.39 25.10 14.24
CA VAL A 285 -12.50 24.94 15.40
C VAL A 285 -11.05 24.82 14.93
N TRP A 286 -10.12 25.43 15.65
CA TRP A 286 -8.71 25.19 15.43
C TRP A 286 -8.30 23.79 15.91
N HIS A 287 -7.49 23.12 15.14
CA HIS A 287 -6.94 21.81 15.44
C HIS A 287 -5.42 21.88 15.42
N LYS A 288 -4.78 21.42 16.46
CA LYS A 288 -3.33 21.23 16.48
C LYS A 288 -2.98 20.06 15.56
N VAL A 289 -2.00 20.25 14.71
CA VAL A 289 -1.49 19.19 13.81
C VAL A 289 -0.43 18.41 14.56
N GLU A 290 -0.59 17.09 14.60
CA GLU A 290 0.34 16.16 15.23
C GLU A 290 0.72 15.05 14.26
N GLY A 291 2.01 14.77 14.14
CA GLY A 291 2.49 13.65 13.31
C GLY A 291 2.22 12.30 13.96
N ASN A 292 2.16 11.25 13.15
CA ASN A 292 2.17 9.89 13.67
C ASN A 292 3.56 9.53 14.22
N ARG A 293 3.67 8.41 14.94
CA ARG A 293 4.91 7.93 15.59
C ARG A 293 5.72 6.98 14.70
N ALA A 294 5.40 6.84 13.43
CA ALA A 294 6.18 6.00 12.53
C ALA A 294 7.65 6.46 12.48
N ILE A 295 8.57 5.49 12.56
CA ILE A 295 10.00 5.80 12.45
C ILE A 295 10.34 6.21 11.02
N GLN A 296 9.70 5.59 10.04
CA GLN A 296 9.87 5.84 8.62
C GLN A 296 8.69 5.29 7.85
N GLY A 297 8.30 5.95 6.77
CA GLY A 297 7.24 5.54 5.88
C GLY A 297 7.72 5.38 4.43
N TRP A 298 6.99 4.57 3.65
CA TRP A 298 7.17 4.39 2.21
C TRP A 298 5.79 4.29 1.57
N ARG A 299 5.62 4.96 0.43
CA ARG A 299 4.38 4.90 -0.35
C ARG A 299 4.62 4.30 -1.71
N TYR A 300 3.65 3.57 -2.22
CA TYR A 300 3.66 3.06 -3.58
C TYR A 300 3.01 4.07 -4.52
N GLU A 301 3.76 4.57 -5.49
CA GLU A 301 3.28 5.57 -6.47
C GLU A 301 2.93 4.94 -7.84
N GLY A 302 2.45 3.73 -7.89
CA GLY A 302 2.06 3.07 -9.14
C GLY A 302 3.25 2.84 -10.09
N LYS A 303 3.20 3.39 -11.30
CA LYS A 303 4.25 3.18 -12.31
C LYS A 303 5.63 3.75 -11.93
N GLY A 304 5.68 4.65 -10.96
CA GLY A 304 6.92 5.30 -10.51
C GLY A 304 7.68 4.54 -9.43
N GLY A 305 7.15 3.43 -8.90
CA GLY A 305 7.76 2.69 -7.80
C GLY A 305 7.41 3.25 -6.42
N ALA A 306 8.24 2.94 -5.41
CA ALA A 306 8.05 3.40 -4.04
C ALA A 306 8.84 4.67 -3.75
N ARG A 307 8.28 5.54 -2.92
CA ARG A 307 8.96 6.69 -2.30
C ARG A 307 9.12 6.50 -0.81
N VAL A 308 10.15 7.16 -0.26
CA VAL A 308 10.31 7.37 1.17
C VAL A 308 9.54 8.64 1.54
N ASP A 309 8.68 8.55 2.56
CA ASP A 309 7.97 9.68 3.15
C ASP A 309 8.80 10.30 4.27
#